data_7574012652785d623f78dddc58482a9d
#
_entry.id   7574012652785d623f78dddc58482a9d
#
_cell.length_a   1.000
_cell.length_b   1.000
_cell.length_c   1.000
_cell.angle_alpha   90.00
_cell.angle_beta   90.00
_cell.angle_gamma   90.00
#
_symmetry.space_group_name_H-M   'P 1'
#
loop_
_entity.id
_entity.type
_entity.pdbx_description
1 polymer ?
#
loop_
_entity_poly.entity_id
_entity_poly.type
_entity_poly.pdbx_seq_one_letter_code
_entity_poly.pdbx_strand_id
1 'polypeptide(L)'
;TYECIHEWCQPPESVRWLNTHGVAVDSEGLIYIKHQSGGPTPMDTIVVYDPSGKIVRSFGKEYHQGGHGIDIRNDGGEEFLYLSDVHNRQAVKTTKTGEVVWSRKYPQEANVYKNENGYRPTNIAFNPDGSFYVADGYGSNYIHHYDK
;
A
#
# COMPACT_ATOMS: atom_id res chain seq x y z
N THR A 1 -16.11 0.85 24.12
CA THR A 1 -16.92 1.91 23.51
C THR A 1 -16.07 2.55 22.42
N TYR A 2 -16.64 2.75 21.23
CA TYR A 2 -15.99 3.44 20.14
C TYR A 2 -16.69 4.79 19.93
N GLU A 3 -15.91 5.80 19.60
CA GLU A 3 -16.39 7.12 19.24
C GLU A 3 -16.01 7.41 17.78
N CYS A 4 -16.95 7.91 17.00
CA CYS A 4 -16.69 8.35 15.64
C CYS A 4 -16.27 9.81 15.65
N ILE A 5 -15.03 10.08 15.28
CA ILE A 5 -14.51 11.45 15.13
C ILE A 5 -14.63 11.83 13.66
N HIS A 6 -15.66 12.62 13.34
CA HIS A 6 -15.84 13.13 12.00
C HIS A 6 -14.77 14.17 11.65
N GLU A 7 -14.35 14.16 10.38
CA GLU A 7 -13.37 15.13 9.85
C GLU A 7 -12.03 15.15 10.59
N TRP A 8 -11.68 14.01 11.24
CA TRP A 8 -10.42 13.88 11.96
C TRP A 8 -9.20 14.21 11.08
N CYS A 9 -9.20 13.81 9.80
CA CYS A 9 -8.16 14.15 8.85
C CYS A 9 -8.77 14.61 7.52
N GLN A 10 -8.12 15.56 6.87
CA GLN A 10 -8.47 16.05 5.54
C GLN A 10 -7.31 15.83 4.58
N PRO A 11 -7.54 15.49 3.30
CA PRO A 11 -6.46 15.40 2.34
C PRO A 11 -5.82 16.77 2.10
N PRO A 12 -4.53 16.82 1.72
CA PRO A 12 -3.93 18.05 1.24
C PRO A 12 -4.63 18.52 -0.05
N GLU A 13 -4.62 19.81 -0.34
CA GLU A 13 -5.25 20.39 -1.54
C GLU A 13 -4.77 19.74 -2.86
N SER A 14 -3.53 19.25 -2.87
CA SER A 14 -2.94 18.54 -4.01
C SER A 14 -3.45 17.11 -4.21
N VAL A 15 -4.23 16.58 -3.26
CA VAL A 15 -4.69 15.19 -3.27
C VAL A 15 -6.22 15.16 -3.31
N ARG A 16 -6.76 14.54 -4.34
CA ARG A 16 -8.18 14.20 -4.39
C ARG A 16 -8.38 12.78 -3.89
N TRP A 17 -9.02 12.65 -2.71
CA TRP A 17 -9.47 11.35 -2.23
C TRP A 17 -10.38 10.65 -3.25
N LEU A 18 -10.09 9.38 -3.46
CA LEU A 18 -11.06 8.40 -3.93
C LEU A 18 -11.18 7.30 -2.87
N ASN A 19 -11.38 6.05 -3.31
CA ASN A 19 -11.51 4.93 -2.38
C ASN A 19 -10.24 4.82 -1.51
N THR A 20 -10.40 4.90 -0.20
CA THR A 20 -9.36 4.59 0.77
C THR A 20 -9.40 3.09 1.04
N HIS A 21 -8.27 2.40 0.87
CA HIS A 21 -8.22 0.94 0.98
C HIS A 21 -7.33 0.44 2.12
N GLY A 22 -6.31 1.18 2.45
CA GLY A 22 -5.34 0.73 3.43
C GLY A 22 -4.99 1.82 4.45
N VAL A 23 -4.81 1.40 5.69
CA VAL A 23 -4.30 2.22 6.78
C VAL A 23 -3.27 1.42 7.56
N ALA A 24 -2.16 2.06 7.91
CA ALA A 24 -1.13 1.48 8.76
C ALA A 24 -0.61 2.54 9.73
N VAL A 25 -0.07 2.09 10.86
CA VAL A 25 0.49 2.97 11.90
C VAL A 25 1.90 2.51 12.21
N ASP A 26 2.86 3.46 12.19
CA ASP A 26 4.24 3.14 12.53
C ASP A 26 4.50 3.21 14.05
N SER A 27 5.72 2.84 14.46
CA SER A 27 6.13 2.84 15.87
C SER A 27 6.20 4.24 16.49
N GLU A 28 6.23 5.29 15.68
CA GLU A 28 6.18 6.70 16.10
C GLU A 28 4.75 7.23 16.23
N GLY A 29 3.76 6.40 15.85
CA GLY A 29 2.33 6.75 15.88
C GLY A 29 1.85 7.52 14.65
N LEU A 30 2.66 7.62 13.58
CA LEU A 30 2.21 8.23 12.33
C LEU A 30 1.26 7.30 11.60
N ILE A 31 0.19 7.86 11.05
CA ILE A 31 -0.87 7.13 10.37
C ILE A 31 -0.72 7.32 8.86
N TYR A 32 -0.54 6.22 8.15
CA TYR A 32 -0.39 6.16 6.69
C TYR A 32 -1.70 5.73 6.09
N ILE A 33 -2.31 6.57 5.28
CA ILE A 33 -3.54 6.26 4.55
C ILE A 33 -3.21 6.11 3.08
N LYS A 34 -3.48 4.92 2.53
CA LYS A 34 -3.35 4.66 1.11
C LYS A 34 -4.71 4.70 0.44
N HIS A 35 -4.81 5.50 -0.61
CA HIS A 35 -6.04 5.67 -1.37
C HIS A 35 -5.80 5.44 -2.86
N GLN A 36 -6.87 5.10 -3.56
CA GLN A 36 -6.89 5.09 -5.00
C GLN A 36 -7.15 6.52 -5.46
N SER A 37 -6.16 7.13 -6.07
CA SER A 37 -6.32 8.43 -6.70
C SER A 37 -7.01 8.29 -8.05
N GLY A 38 -7.72 9.32 -8.48
CA GLY A 38 -8.46 9.30 -9.74
C GLY A 38 -8.24 10.54 -10.59
N GLY A 39 -8.66 10.43 -11.85
CA GLY A 39 -8.49 11.50 -12.84
C GLY A 39 -7.24 11.32 -13.69
N PRO A 40 -7.03 12.23 -14.66
CA PRO A 40 -5.93 12.09 -15.63
C PRO A 40 -4.56 12.52 -15.09
N THR A 41 -4.52 13.27 -14.00
CA THR A 41 -3.28 13.82 -13.45
C THR A 41 -2.81 12.95 -12.28
N PRO A 42 -1.60 12.37 -12.35
CA PRO A 42 -1.03 11.65 -11.21
C PRO A 42 -0.89 12.52 -9.97
N MET A 43 -1.31 11.99 -8.84
CA MET A 43 -1.19 12.61 -7.52
C MET A 43 -0.73 11.59 -6.48
N ASP A 44 -0.28 12.09 -5.33
CA ASP A 44 0.16 11.23 -4.24
C ASP A 44 -0.97 10.29 -3.81
N THR A 45 -0.62 9.04 -3.57
CA THR A 45 -1.56 7.97 -3.17
C THR A 45 -1.41 7.55 -1.71
N ILE A 46 -0.41 8.09 -1.04
CA ILE A 46 -0.17 7.87 0.39
C ILE A 46 -0.10 9.22 1.07
N VAL A 47 -0.95 9.42 2.07
CA VAL A 47 -0.93 10.61 2.94
C VAL A 47 -0.64 10.18 4.36
N VAL A 48 0.27 10.87 5.00
CA VAL A 48 0.73 10.57 6.36
C VAL A 48 0.27 11.65 7.31
N TYR A 49 -0.35 11.23 8.40
CA TYR A 49 -0.87 12.11 9.45
C TYR A 49 -0.19 11.81 10.78
N ASP A 50 -0.11 12.81 11.62
CA ASP A 50 0.16 12.62 13.04
C ASP A 50 -1.12 12.18 13.80
N PRO A 51 -1.03 11.76 15.06
CA PRO A 51 -2.19 11.33 15.85
C PRO A 51 -3.27 12.41 16.05
N SER A 52 -2.98 13.66 15.80
CA SER A 52 -3.96 14.75 15.86
C SER A 52 -4.75 14.92 14.56
N GLY A 53 -4.39 14.18 13.49
CA GLY A 53 -4.99 14.32 12.15
C GLY A 53 -4.33 15.38 11.28
N LYS A 54 -3.21 15.97 11.72
CA LYS A 54 -2.47 16.94 10.93
C LYS A 54 -1.58 16.24 9.91
N ILE A 55 -1.56 16.75 8.69
CA ILE A 55 -0.73 16.23 7.59
C ILE A 55 0.74 16.42 7.94
N VAL A 56 1.51 15.35 7.82
CA VAL A 56 2.98 15.33 7.95
C VAL A 56 3.62 15.40 6.57
N ARG A 57 3.15 14.58 5.62
CA ARG A 57 3.63 14.51 4.23
C ARG A 57 2.69 13.72 3.34
N SER A 58 2.91 13.78 2.03
CA SER A 58 2.30 12.86 1.06
C SER A 58 3.33 12.45 0.01
N PHE A 59 3.13 11.28 -0.62
CA PHE A 59 3.99 10.74 -1.67
C PHE A 59 3.29 9.61 -2.44
N GLY A 60 3.98 8.98 -3.39
CA GLY A 60 3.51 7.78 -4.10
C GLY A 60 2.71 8.08 -5.36
N LYS A 61 3.07 9.14 -6.11
CA LYS A 61 2.46 9.47 -7.42
C LYS A 61 2.57 8.34 -8.44
N GLU A 62 3.63 7.57 -8.36
CA GLU A 62 3.91 6.40 -9.21
C GLU A 62 2.86 5.27 -9.03
N TYR A 63 2.13 5.28 -7.91
CA TYR A 63 1.05 4.33 -7.63
C TYR A 63 -0.34 4.89 -7.96
N HIS A 64 -0.40 5.94 -8.77
CA HIS A 64 -1.67 6.56 -9.19
C HIS A 64 -2.62 5.50 -9.78
N GLN A 65 -3.90 5.52 -9.37
CA GLN A 65 -4.94 4.54 -9.66
C GLN A 65 -4.70 3.13 -9.06
N GLY A 66 -3.55 2.86 -8.46
CA GLY A 66 -3.18 1.54 -7.94
C GLY A 66 -3.31 1.39 -6.42
N GLY A 67 -3.73 2.43 -5.73
CA GLY A 67 -3.78 2.41 -4.27
C GLY A 67 -4.71 1.36 -3.70
N HIS A 68 -4.14 0.30 -3.07
CA HIS A 68 -4.89 -0.72 -2.34
C HIS A 68 -4.23 -0.97 -0.98
N GLY A 69 -3.77 -2.16 -0.67
CA GLY A 69 -3.19 -2.48 0.63
C GLY A 69 -1.92 -1.69 0.96
N ILE A 70 -1.78 -1.33 2.22
CA ILE A 70 -0.56 -0.83 2.84
C ILE A 70 -0.40 -1.51 4.18
N ASP A 71 0.81 -1.94 4.49
CA ASP A 71 1.17 -2.47 5.80
C ASP A 71 2.57 -1.99 6.18
N ILE A 72 2.91 -2.06 7.47
CA ILE A 72 4.22 -1.69 8.00
C ILE A 72 4.83 -2.90 8.68
N ARG A 73 6.11 -3.13 8.43
CA ARG A 73 6.88 -4.16 9.06
C ARG A 73 8.25 -3.66 9.48
N ASN A 74 8.66 -4.08 10.68
CA ASN A 74 10.03 -3.93 11.13
C ASN A 74 10.89 -5.08 10.57
N ASP A 75 11.88 -4.74 9.74
CA ASP A 75 12.84 -5.66 9.17
C ASP A 75 14.24 -5.27 9.65
N GLY A 76 14.74 -6.01 10.65
CA GLY A 76 16.10 -5.80 11.15
C GLY A 76 16.31 -4.51 11.94
N GLY A 77 15.26 -3.96 12.54
CA GLY A 77 15.32 -2.73 13.33
C GLY A 77 14.84 -1.48 12.60
N GLU A 78 14.51 -1.60 11.33
CA GLU A 78 13.96 -0.51 10.50
C GLU A 78 12.56 -0.86 10.00
N GLU A 79 11.66 0.12 10.00
CA GLU A 79 10.30 -0.03 9.50
C GLU A 79 10.20 0.31 8.02
N PHE A 80 9.53 -0.55 7.29
CA PHE A 80 9.25 -0.40 5.87
C PHE A 80 7.76 -0.50 5.58
N LEU A 81 7.33 0.21 4.55
CA LEU A 81 5.99 0.05 3.99
C LEU A 81 5.98 -1.06 2.95
N TYR A 82 4.92 -1.85 2.99
CA TYR A 82 4.61 -2.87 1.98
C TYR A 82 3.30 -2.50 1.31
N LEU A 83 3.36 -2.29 0.01
CA LEU A 83 2.27 -1.73 -0.78
C LEU A 83 1.76 -2.73 -1.80
N SER A 84 0.44 -2.82 -1.94
CA SER A 84 -0.20 -3.49 -3.07
C SER A 84 -0.70 -2.46 -4.07
N ASP A 85 -0.27 -2.59 -5.33
CA ASP A 85 -0.60 -1.70 -6.42
C ASP A 85 -1.36 -2.48 -7.51
N VAL A 86 -2.68 -2.32 -7.53
CA VAL A 86 -3.57 -3.06 -8.43
C VAL A 86 -3.47 -2.59 -9.88
N HIS A 87 -3.09 -1.33 -10.10
CA HIS A 87 -2.97 -0.77 -11.45
C HIS A 87 -1.69 -1.21 -12.15
N ASN A 88 -0.55 -1.02 -11.48
CA ASN A 88 0.76 -1.43 -12.00
C ASN A 88 1.06 -2.92 -11.76
N ARG A 89 0.15 -3.65 -11.12
CA ARG A 89 0.22 -5.10 -10.87
C ARG A 89 1.50 -5.51 -10.15
N GLN A 90 1.74 -4.89 -9.00
CA GLN A 90 2.97 -5.10 -8.23
C GLN A 90 2.75 -5.05 -6.72
N ALA A 91 3.58 -5.79 -6.01
CA ALA A 91 3.84 -5.60 -4.59
C ALA A 91 5.16 -4.82 -4.45
N VAL A 92 5.20 -3.85 -3.56
CA VAL A 92 6.36 -2.94 -3.43
C VAL A 92 6.74 -2.81 -1.96
N LYS A 93 8.03 -2.87 -1.67
CA LYS A 93 8.60 -2.48 -0.38
C LYS A 93 9.26 -1.12 -0.54
N THR A 94 8.90 -0.18 0.35
CA THR A 94 9.50 1.17 0.38
C THR A 94 9.96 1.53 1.78
N THR A 95 10.83 2.53 1.88
CA THR A 95 11.04 3.25 3.15
C THR A 95 9.76 3.96 3.58
N LYS A 96 9.70 4.46 4.81
CA LYS A 96 8.58 5.29 5.31
C LYS A 96 8.43 6.63 4.59
N THR A 97 9.39 7.00 3.74
CA THR A 97 9.39 8.22 2.92
C THR A 97 9.12 7.97 1.44
N GLY A 98 8.95 6.70 1.04
CA GLY A 98 8.54 6.31 -0.31
C GLY A 98 9.68 5.86 -1.23
N GLU A 99 10.94 5.79 -0.76
CA GLU A 99 12.05 5.26 -1.55
C GLU A 99 11.87 3.76 -1.77
N VAL A 100 11.88 3.32 -3.01
CA VAL A 100 11.66 1.90 -3.35
C VAL A 100 12.87 1.06 -2.98
N VAL A 101 12.64 0.06 -2.12
CA VAL A 101 13.64 -0.96 -1.77
C VAL A 101 13.60 -2.11 -2.78
N TRP A 102 12.40 -2.60 -3.08
CA TRP A 102 12.16 -3.55 -4.16
C TRP A 102 10.72 -3.45 -4.68
N SER A 103 10.52 -3.93 -5.89
CA SER A 103 9.23 -4.11 -6.53
C SER A 103 9.14 -5.52 -7.11
N ARG A 104 8.01 -6.21 -6.88
CA ARG A 104 7.69 -7.54 -7.42
C ARG A 104 6.43 -7.40 -8.27
N LYS A 105 6.60 -7.55 -9.56
CA LYS A 105 5.51 -7.60 -10.51
C LYS A 105 4.87 -8.98 -10.55
N TYR A 106 4.07 -9.20 -11.51
CA TYR A 106 3.42 -10.44 -11.88
C TYR A 106 4.37 -11.66 -11.73
N PRO A 107 4.01 -12.66 -10.90
CA PRO A 107 4.88 -13.81 -10.60
C PRO A 107 4.82 -14.84 -11.75
N GLN A 108 5.68 -14.68 -12.74
CA GLN A 108 5.75 -15.57 -13.90
C GLN A 108 6.07 -17.02 -13.49
N GLU A 109 6.90 -17.20 -12.49
CA GLU A 109 7.36 -18.48 -11.95
C GLU A 109 6.22 -19.37 -11.45
N ALA A 110 5.15 -18.74 -10.99
CA ALA A 110 3.96 -19.45 -10.51
C ALA A 110 3.23 -20.20 -11.64
N ASN A 111 3.40 -19.77 -12.87
CA ASN A 111 2.80 -20.38 -14.09
C ASN A 111 1.27 -20.62 -13.99
N VAL A 112 0.56 -19.78 -13.26
CA VAL A 112 -0.90 -19.87 -13.04
C VAL A 112 -1.68 -18.84 -13.84
N TYR A 113 -1.01 -17.83 -14.37
CA TYR A 113 -1.60 -16.74 -15.15
C TYR A 113 -1.35 -16.92 -16.65
N LYS A 114 -2.34 -16.60 -17.46
CA LYS A 114 -2.15 -16.52 -18.92
C LYS A 114 -1.27 -15.35 -19.33
N ASN A 115 -1.33 -14.25 -18.60
CA ASN A 115 -0.55 -13.03 -18.76
C ASN A 115 -0.69 -12.14 -17.52
N GLU A 116 0.05 -11.05 -17.47
CA GLU A 116 0.06 -10.09 -16.35
C GLU A 116 -1.30 -9.46 -16.01
N ASN A 117 -2.26 -9.43 -16.95
CA ASN A 117 -3.58 -8.82 -16.71
C ASN A 117 -4.42 -9.61 -15.70
N GLY A 118 -4.08 -10.90 -15.50
CA GLY A 118 -4.69 -11.74 -14.49
C GLY A 118 -4.21 -11.46 -13.06
N TYR A 119 -3.15 -10.67 -12.86
CA TYR A 119 -2.59 -10.37 -11.55
C TYR A 119 -2.97 -8.96 -11.09
N ARG A 120 -3.64 -8.86 -9.94
CA ARG A 120 -4.07 -7.60 -9.32
C ARG A 120 -3.95 -7.70 -7.79
N PRO A 121 -2.76 -7.46 -7.24
CA PRO A 121 -2.51 -7.63 -5.81
C PRO A 121 -3.28 -6.61 -4.98
N THR A 122 -3.88 -7.09 -3.90
CA THR A 122 -4.75 -6.28 -3.05
C THR A 122 -4.22 -6.11 -1.63
N ASN A 123 -3.56 -7.12 -1.08
CA ASN A 123 -3.04 -7.05 0.29
C ASN A 123 -1.81 -7.93 0.48
N ILE A 124 -1.05 -7.65 1.53
CA ILE A 124 0.14 -8.40 1.94
C ILE A 124 -0.04 -8.79 3.41
N ALA A 125 0.38 -10.01 3.76
CA ALA A 125 0.39 -10.49 5.13
C ALA A 125 1.74 -11.18 5.42
N PHE A 126 2.22 -11.10 6.65
CA PHE A 126 3.56 -11.53 7.03
C PHE A 126 3.55 -12.72 7.98
N ASN A 127 4.54 -13.58 7.80
CA ASN A 127 4.91 -14.58 8.79
C ASN A 127 6.01 -14.04 9.74
N PRO A 128 6.10 -14.61 10.95
CA PRO A 128 7.15 -14.23 11.90
C PRO A 128 8.57 -14.50 11.41
N ASP A 129 8.77 -15.46 10.51
CA ASP A 129 10.08 -15.84 9.96
C ASP A 129 10.60 -14.90 8.87
N GLY A 130 9.77 -13.99 8.42
CA GLY A 130 10.13 -13.02 7.38
C GLY A 130 9.55 -13.31 6.00
N SER A 131 8.99 -14.49 5.78
CA SER A 131 8.22 -14.79 4.59
C SER A 131 6.90 -14.01 4.58
N PHE A 132 6.28 -13.88 3.42
CA PHE A 132 5.04 -13.11 3.30
C PHE A 132 4.12 -13.64 2.19
N TYR A 133 2.87 -13.30 2.30
CA TYR A 133 1.84 -13.64 1.32
C TYR A 133 1.34 -12.40 0.60
N VAL A 134 1.06 -12.52 -0.68
CA VAL A 134 0.41 -11.50 -1.49
C VAL A 134 -0.91 -12.06 -2.02
N ALA A 135 -2.02 -11.41 -1.69
CA ALA A 135 -3.33 -11.78 -2.19
C ALA A 135 -3.60 -11.09 -3.53
N ASP A 136 -3.92 -11.87 -4.56
CA ASP A 136 -4.39 -11.42 -5.87
C ASP A 136 -5.94 -11.33 -5.87
N GLY A 137 -6.47 -10.40 -5.08
CA GLY A 137 -7.91 -10.34 -4.78
C GLY A 137 -8.78 -9.83 -5.92
N TYR A 138 -8.24 -9.07 -6.87
CA TYR A 138 -8.97 -8.53 -8.03
C TYR A 138 -8.52 -9.10 -9.37
N GLY A 139 -7.58 -10.05 -9.34
CA GLY A 139 -7.11 -10.74 -10.52
C GLY A 139 -7.73 -12.12 -10.66
N SER A 140 -6.96 -13.16 -10.39
CA SER A 140 -7.35 -14.56 -10.55
C SER A 140 -7.55 -15.30 -9.21
N ASN A 141 -7.63 -14.58 -8.09
CA ASN A 141 -7.94 -15.06 -6.74
C ASN A 141 -6.89 -16.03 -6.16
N TYR A 142 -5.63 -15.88 -6.54
CA TYR A 142 -4.53 -16.64 -5.95
C TYR A 142 -3.96 -15.95 -4.71
N ILE A 143 -3.31 -16.74 -3.86
CA ILE A 143 -2.47 -16.25 -2.78
C ILE A 143 -1.05 -16.77 -3.05
N HIS A 144 -0.11 -15.84 -3.21
CA HIS A 144 1.29 -16.15 -3.46
C HIS A 144 2.08 -16.08 -2.18
N HIS A 145 2.90 -17.10 -1.93
CA HIS A 145 3.85 -17.13 -0.84
C HIS A 145 5.24 -16.75 -1.37
N TYR A 146 5.88 -15.82 -0.70
CA TYR A 146 7.24 -15.36 -0.99
C TYR A 146 8.14 -15.67 0.20
N ASP A 147 9.31 -16.17 -0.09
CA ASP A 147 10.37 -16.31 0.91
C ASP A 147 10.87 -14.93 1.37
N LYS A 148 11.64 -14.95 2.46
CA LYS A 148 12.26 -13.78 3.08
C LYS A 148 13.21 -13.06 2.13
#